data_07d508dc5b764755b798adf886bf62df
#
_entry.id   07d508dc5b764755b798adf886bf62df
#
_cell.length_a   1.000
_cell.length_b   1.000
_cell.length_c   1.000
_cell.angle_alpha   90.00
_cell.angle_beta   90.00
_cell.angle_gamma   90.00
#
_symmetry.space_group_name_H-M   'P 1'
#
loop_
_entity.id
_entity.type
_entity.pdbx_description
1 polymer ?
#
loop_
_entity_poly.entity_id
_entity_poly.type
_entity_poly.pdbx_seq_one_letter_code
_entity_poly.pdbx_strand_id
1 'polypeptide(L)'
;MNAWNQQGGRPPHDPYRPYGPYGPQPTPPPVRRIGPLRRLWNAAGPVAAGRKVFRPSRPGRVDDPAVARMQRIRTLVGLAAVVWVTFSYKLAASVEDLADDRLDQSWNAVLVLSVTFPVVVGVLIGMARPPARRELLRRARKPFGSILALIGGVALFPAAVLSGLLDGRLATGPVTMAVTVVVALFMLVWVLPFVAYGIGMSLTHVFRTADIHETVPPLLALVLVWEMALVDVLTGAYEGVPGPLRVALVLGAPFSVTAVALWELRRLRVGYGLTVRGALMR
;
A
#
# COMPACT_ATOMS: atom_id res chain seq x y z
N MET A 1 9.09 64.04 -17.40
CA MET A 1 9.16 63.56 -15.99
C MET A 1 8.75 62.11 -15.95
N ASN A 2 9.72 61.20 -16.19
CA ASN A 2 9.50 59.76 -16.12
C ASN A 2 10.66 59.10 -15.41
N ALA A 3 10.47 58.85 -14.13
CA ALA A 3 11.40 58.14 -13.25
C ALA A 3 10.91 56.73 -13.01
N TRP A 4 11.24 55.78 -13.90
CA TRP A 4 11.13 54.34 -13.67
C TRP A 4 12.10 53.63 -14.62
N ASN A 5 13.32 53.46 -14.21
CA ASN A 5 14.21 52.37 -14.70
C ASN A 5 15.51 52.29 -13.88
N GLN A 6 15.40 51.71 -12.69
CA GLN A 6 16.55 51.11 -12.00
C GLN A 6 16.33 49.59 -11.90
N GLN A 7 16.48 48.92 -13.06
CA GLN A 7 16.74 47.50 -13.06
C GLN A 7 18.22 47.31 -12.70
N GLY A 8 18.44 46.86 -11.46
CA GLY A 8 19.75 46.43 -10.99
C GLY A 8 20.25 45.25 -11.84
N GLY A 9 21.17 45.57 -12.77
CA GLY A 9 21.84 44.56 -13.56
C GLY A 9 22.61 43.60 -12.67
N ARG A 10 22.32 42.32 -12.76
CA ARG A 10 23.18 41.27 -12.23
C ARG A 10 24.55 41.41 -12.93
N PRO A 11 25.66 41.40 -12.14
CA PRO A 11 26.98 41.43 -12.76
C PRO A 11 27.13 40.21 -13.68
N PRO A 12 27.79 40.37 -14.86
CA PRO A 12 28.04 39.27 -15.77
C PRO A 12 28.81 38.16 -15.07
N HIS A 13 28.36 36.91 -15.25
CA HIS A 13 29.02 35.72 -14.75
C HIS A 13 30.43 35.67 -15.40
N ASP A 14 31.46 35.90 -14.59
CA ASP A 14 32.84 35.76 -15.00
C ASP A 14 33.22 34.26 -14.93
N PRO A 15 33.40 33.55 -16.08
CA PRO A 15 33.70 32.12 -16.10
C PRO A 15 35.12 31.77 -15.64
N TYR A 16 35.99 32.78 -15.37
CA TYR A 16 37.37 32.59 -14.96
C TYR A 16 37.71 33.06 -13.55
N ARG A 17 36.68 33.26 -12.68
CA ARG A 17 36.99 33.53 -11.28
C ARG A 17 37.55 32.26 -10.63
N PRO A 18 38.87 32.20 -10.30
CA PRO A 18 39.40 31.07 -9.58
C PRO A 18 38.62 30.95 -8.25
N TYR A 19 38.13 29.76 -7.94
CA TYR A 19 37.48 29.48 -6.66
C TYR A 19 38.43 29.93 -5.54
N GLY A 20 38.07 31.00 -4.85
CA GLY A 20 38.78 31.48 -3.67
C GLY A 20 38.87 30.39 -2.62
N PRO A 21 39.87 30.44 -1.73
CA PRO A 21 40.04 29.42 -0.70
C PRO A 21 38.72 29.26 0.07
N TYR A 22 38.30 28.02 0.19
CA TYR A 22 37.08 27.59 0.87
C TYR A 22 36.84 28.40 2.13
N GLY A 23 35.78 29.21 2.16
CA GLY A 23 35.29 29.77 3.42
C GLY A 23 35.04 28.65 4.42
N PRO A 24 35.07 28.92 5.74
CA PRO A 24 34.90 27.88 6.76
C PRO A 24 33.63 27.07 6.43
N GLN A 25 33.82 25.80 6.10
CA GLN A 25 32.71 24.90 5.84
C GLN A 25 31.82 24.89 7.08
N PRO A 26 30.50 25.07 6.94
CA PRO A 26 29.62 24.98 8.07
C PRO A 26 29.89 23.65 8.78
N THR A 27 30.26 23.69 10.03
CA THR A 27 30.49 22.50 10.86
C THR A 27 29.26 21.60 10.75
N PRO A 28 29.43 20.33 10.34
CA PRO A 28 28.29 19.43 10.23
C PRO A 28 27.57 19.39 11.59
N PRO A 29 26.23 19.45 11.59
CA PRO A 29 25.48 19.44 12.84
C PRO A 29 25.89 18.24 13.68
N PRO A 30 25.95 18.37 15.02
CA PRO A 30 26.43 17.32 15.90
C PRO A 30 25.62 16.05 15.66
N VAL A 31 26.31 14.98 15.27
CA VAL A 31 25.69 13.67 15.04
C VAL A 31 25.11 13.20 16.37
N ARG A 32 23.80 13.33 16.54
CA ARG A 32 23.09 12.88 17.73
C ARG A 32 23.34 11.39 17.88
N ARG A 33 24.15 10.98 18.83
CA ARG A 33 24.44 9.56 19.09
C ARG A 33 23.14 8.87 19.48
N ILE A 34 22.59 8.09 18.56
CA ILE A 34 21.41 7.27 18.79
C ILE A 34 21.85 6.11 19.68
N GLY A 35 21.21 5.93 20.84
CA GLY A 35 21.51 4.83 21.76
C GLY A 35 21.36 3.45 21.11
N PRO A 36 22.04 2.42 21.60
CA PRO A 36 22.09 1.09 20.99
C PRO A 36 20.69 0.45 20.86
N LEU A 37 19.82 0.59 21.84
CA LEU A 37 18.43 0.11 21.79
C LEU A 37 17.63 0.76 20.66
N ARG A 38 17.79 2.06 20.45
CA ARG A 38 17.09 2.77 19.36
C ARG A 38 17.66 2.38 17.98
N ARG A 39 18.95 2.05 17.91
CA ARG A 39 19.55 1.49 16.67
C ARG A 39 18.98 0.12 16.36
N LEU A 40 18.86 -0.75 17.37
CA LEU A 40 18.28 -2.09 17.23
C LEU A 40 16.80 -2.00 16.81
N TRP A 41 16.02 -1.13 17.47
CA TRP A 41 14.62 -0.89 17.10
C TRP A 41 14.46 -0.33 15.69
N ASN A 42 15.33 0.60 15.29
CA ASN A 42 15.33 1.13 13.93
C ASN A 42 15.80 0.12 12.87
N ALA A 43 16.53 -0.92 13.24
CA ALA A 43 17.02 -1.96 12.34
C ALA A 43 16.08 -3.17 12.26
N ALA A 44 15.54 -3.62 13.39
CA ALA A 44 14.76 -4.85 13.56
C ALA A 44 13.32 -4.64 14.03
N GLY A 45 12.91 -3.38 14.29
CA GLY A 45 11.54 -3.07 14.70
C GLY A 45 10.51 -3.37 13.62
N PRO A 46 9.22 -3.53 14.00
CA PRO A 46 8.16 -3.95 13.10
C PRO A 46 7.98 -3.01 11.90
N VAL A 47 8.08 -1.70 12.11
CA VAL A 47 7.99 -0.71 11.03
C VAL A 47 9.21 -0.76 10.10
N ALA A 48 10.41 -1.00 10.64
CA ALA A 48 11.62 -1.14 9.82
C ALA A 48 11.59 -2.39 8.97
N ALA A 49 11.15 -3.52 9.54
CA ALA A 49 10.90 -4.77 8.83
C ALA A 49 9.81 -4.55 7.74
N GLY A 50 8.70 -3.93 8.11
CA GLY A 50 7.62 -3.58 7.19
C GLY A 50 8.09 -2.70 6.02
N ARG A 51 8.94 -1.69 6.27
CA ARG A 51 9.52 -0.87 5.19
C ARG A 51 10.33 -1.70 4.20
N LYS A 52 11.14 -2.63 4.68
CA LYS A 52 11.95 -3.52 3.81
C LYS A 52 11.06 -4.43 2.96
N VAL A 53 9.99 -4.96 3.56
CA VAL A 53 9.08 -5.91 2.91
C VAL A 53 8.11 -5.21 1.96
N PHE A 54 7.45 -4.12 2.39
CA PHE A 54 6.30 -3.54 1.67
C PHE A 54 6.63 -2.31 0.83
N ARG A 55 7.76 -1.62 1.09
CA ARG A 55 8.10 -0.43 0.31
C ARG A 55 8.68 -0.80 -1.06
N PRO A 56 8.18 -0.20 -2.16
CA PRO A 56 8.76 -0.39 -3.49
C PRO A 56 10.24 -0.01 -3.51
N SER A 57 11.06 -0.82 -4.16
CA SER A 57 12.54 -0.64 -4.17
C SER A 57 13.15 -0.51 -5.56
N ARG A 58 12.33 -0.53 -6.62
CA ARG A 58 12.84 -0.44 -8.00
C ARG A 58 13.36 0.97 -8.28
N PRO A 59 14.64 1.15 -8.67
CA PRO A 59 15.15 2.42 -9.14
C PRO A 59 14.51 2.78 -10.48
N GLY A 60 14.26 4.07 -10.73
CA GLY A 60 13.69 4.56 -11.98
C GLY A 60 12.18 4.31 -12.15
N ARG A 61 11.46 4.02 -11.05
CA ARG A 61 10.00 3.99 -11.06
C ARG A 61 9.44 5.36 -11.42
N VAL A 62 8.45 5.38 -12.31
CA VAL A 62 7.70 6.60 -12.62
C VAL A 62 6.69 6.87 -11.50
N ASP A 63 6.91 7.94 -10.76
CA ASP A 63 5.97 8.45 -9.76
C ASP A 63 5.31 9.73 -10.30
N ASP A 64 4.06 9.63 -10.75
CA ASP A 64 3.30 10.77 -11.24
C ASP A 64 2.50 11.42 -10.09
N PRO A 65 2.83 12.66 -9.68
CA PRO A 65 2.16 13.33 -8.58
C PRO A 65 0.68 13.62 -8.86
N ALA A 66 0.28 13.75 -10.12
CA ALA A 66 -1.12 13.94 -10.49
C ALA A 66 -1.93 12.66 -10.26
N VAL A 67 -1.37 11.49 -10.59
CA VAL A 67 -1.99 10.19 -10.32
C VAL A 67 -2.14 10.00 -8.81
N ALA A 68 -1.08 10.24 -8.03
CA ALA A 68 -1.13 10.13 -6.57
C ALA A 68 -2.18 11.06 -5.94
N ARG A 69 -2.33 12.28 -6.45
CA ARG A 69 -3.37 13.23 -5.99
C ARG A 69 -4.76 12.71 -6.31
N MET A 70 -5.01 12.24 -7.53
CA MET A 70 -6.31 11.73 -7.95
C MET A 70 -6.72 10.49 -7.12
N GLN A 71 -5.79 9.58 -6.88
CA GLN A 71 -6.03 8.40 -6.04
C GLN A 71 -6.40 8.79 -4.61
N ARG A 72 -5.71 9.79 -4.02
CA ARG A 72 -6.05 10.31 -2.68
C ARG A 72 -7.44 10.93 -2.63
N ILE A 73 -7.77 11.81 -3.61
CA ILE A 73 -9.11 12.44 -3.68
C ILE A 73 -10.18 11.37 -3.75
N ARG A 74 -10.03 10.39 -4.65
CA ARG A 74 -10.98 9.27 -4.79
C ARG A 74 -11.14 8.50 -3.48
N THR A 75 -10.04 8.18 -2.80
CA THR A 75 -10.06 7.45 -1.52
C THR A 75 -10.79 8.25 -0.44
N LEU A 76 -10.53 9.55 -0.34
CA LEU A 76 -11.20 10.42 0.64
C LEU A 76 -12.70 10.54 0.35
N VAL A 77 -13.08 10.74 -0.91
CA VAL A 77 -14.50 10.81 -1.32
C VAL A 77 -15.22 9.48 -1.03
N GLY A 78 -14.59 8.35 -1.39
CA GLY A 78 -15.14 7.03 -1.10
C GLY A 78 -15.31 6.77 0.40
N LEU A 79 -14.30 7.12 1.21
CA LEU A 79 -14.38 7.00 2.66
C LEU A 79 -15.49 7.88 3.25
N ALA A 80 -15.59 9.13 2.80
CA ALA A 80 -16.64 10.06 3.25
C ALA A 80 -18.03 9.52 2.89
N ALA A 81 -18.22 8.96 1.69
CA ALA A 81 -19.48 8.36 1.27
C ALA A 81 -19.86 7.16 2.15
N VAL A 82 -18.92 6.26 2.42
CA VAL A 82 -19.15 5.09 3.29
C VAL A 82 -19.52 5.54 4.71
N VAL A 83 -18.75 6.47 5.29
CA VAL A 83 -19.05 7.01 6.62
C VAL A 83 -20.44 7.64 6.66
N TRP A 84 -20.76 8.49 5.66
CA TRP A 84 -22.08 9.13 5.57
C TRP A 84 -23.21 8.10 5.52
N VAL A 85 -23.11 7.07 4.67
CA VAL A 85 -24.14 6.04 4.53
C VAL A 85 -24.29 5.25 5.82
N THR A 86 -23.18 4.82 6.43
CA THR A 86 -23.22 4.07 7.69
C THR A 86 -23.97 4.81 8.79
N PHE A 87 -23.71 6.12 8.95
CA PHE A 87 -24.41 6.92 9.94
C PHE A 87 -25.87 7.26 9.55
N SER A 88 -26.13 7.54 8.27
CA SER A 88 -27.46 7.93 7.80
C SER A 88 -28.47 6.79 7.84
N TYR A 89 -28.03 5.57 7.56
CA TYR A 89 -28.90 4.39 7.50
C TYR A 89 -28.75 3.46 8.73
N LYS A 90 -27.98 3.91 9.74
CA LYS A 90 -27.77 3.12 10.99
C LYS A 90 -27.40 1.66 10.70
N LEU A 91 -26.54 1.45 9.69
CA LEU A 91 -26.08 0.12 9.28
C LEU A 91 -25.23 -0.57 10.36
N ALA A 92 -24.76 0.16 11.36
CA ALA A 92 -24.13 -0.36 12.55
C ALA A 92 -24.89 0.14 13.77
N ALA A 93 -25.29 -0.78 14.67
CA ALA A 93 -25.98 -0.45 15.91
C ALA A 93 -24.99 0.07 16.97
N SER A 94 -23.75 -0.40 16.91
CA SER A 94 -22.65 0.01 17.79
C SER A 94 -21.35 0.20 17.04
N VAL A 95 -20.37 0.81 17.70
CA VAL A 95 -18.99 0.92 17.14
C VAL A 95 -18.33 -0.47 17.05
N GLU A 96 -18.71 -1.38 17.94
CA GLU A 96 -18.23 -2.77 17.97
C GLU A 96 -18.74 -3.54 16.75
N ASP A 97 -20.05 -3.49 16.46
CA ASP A 97 -20.63 -4.10 15.25
C ASP A 97 -19.99 -3.57 13.98
N LEU A 98 -19.73 -2.25 13.92
CA LEU A 98 -19.02 -1.65 12.80
C LEU A 98 -17.59 -2.15 12.66
N ALA A 99 -16.90 -2.36 13.79
CA ALA A 99 -15.54 -2.88 13.78
C ALA A 99 -15.50 -4.34 13.32
N ASP A 100 -16.43 -5.17 13.76
CA ASP A 100 -16.53 -6.58 13.37
C ASP A 100 -16.87 -6.72 11.88
N ASP A 101 -17.86 -6.00 11.38
CA ASP A 101 -18.19 -5.95 9.95
C ASP A 101 -16.98 -5.53 9.10
N ARG A 102 -16.18 -4.56 9.57
CA ARG A 102 -14.98 -4.11 8.86
C ARG A 102 -13.84 -5.12 8.93
N LEU A 103 -13.71 -5.85 10.01
CA LEU A 103 -12.73 -6.94 10.10
C LEU A 103 -13.09 -8.07 9.14
N ASP A 104 -14.35 -8.49 9.07
CA ASP A 104 -14.82 -9.52 8.15
C ASP A 104 -14.66 -9.09 6.69
N GLN A 105 -15.04 -7.87 6.35
CA GLN A 105 -14.84 -7.31 5.02
C GLN A 105 -13.35 -7.22 4.66
N SER A 106 -12.50 -6.83 5.61
CA SER A 106 -11.04 -6.78 5.40
C SER A 106 -10.45 -8.16 5.20
N TRP A 107 -10.95 -9.16 5.93
CA TRP A 107 -10.54 -10.55 5.80
C TRP A 107 -10.89 -11.12 4.41
N ASN A 108 -12.14 -10.92 3.98
CA ASN A 108 -12.58 -11.31 2.65
C ASN A 108 -11.75 -10.60 1.55
N ALA A 109 -11.46 -9.31 1.70
CA ALA A 109 -10.62 -8.57 0.77
C ALA A 109 -9.19 -9.14 0.70
N VAL A 110 -8.59 -9.54 1.82
CA VAL A 110 -7.27 -10.19 1.85
C VAL A 110 -7.29 -11.54 1.15
N LEU A 111 -8.35 -12.36 1.35
CA LEU A 111 -8.51 -13.66 0.69
C LEU A 111 -8.64 -13.49 -0.83
N VAL A 112 -9.56 -12.62 -1.28
CA VAL A 112 -9.74 -12.30 -2.70
C VAL A 112 -8.43 -11.84 -3.32
N LEU A 113 -7.76 -10.88 -2.68
CA LEU A 113 -6.48 -10.36 -3.15
C LEU A 113 -5.38 -11.43 -3.23
N SER A 114 -5.36 -12.35 -2.26
CA SER A 114 -4.37 -13.43 -2.19
C SER A 114 -4.49 -14.41 -3.38
N VAL A 115 -5.70 -14.53 -3.94
CA VAL A 115 -5.96 -15.35 -5.13
C VAL A 115 -5.79 -14.52 -6.41
N THR A 116 -6.36 -13.34 -6.44
CA THR A 116 -6.37 -12.47 -7.63
C THR A 116 -4.97 -12.01 -8.04
N PHE A 117 -4.15 -11.62 -7.07
CA PHE A 117 -2.80 -11.15 -7.37
C PHE A 117 -1.96 -12.20 -8.13
N PRO A 118 -1.80 -13.46 -7.64
CA PRO A 118 -1.05 -14.48 -8.37
C PRO A 118 -1.67 -14.79 -9.73
N VAL A 119 -3.00 -14.78 -9.87
CA VAL A 119 -3.67 -15.03 -11.14
C VAL A 119 -3.38 -13.92 -12.14
N VAL A 120 -3.59 -12.65 -11.78
CA VAL A 120 -3.33 -11.51 -12.68
C VAL A 120 -1.86 -11.43 -13.07
N VAL A 121 -0.94 -11.56 -12.11
CA VAL A 121 0.50 -11.55 -12.38
C VAL A 121 0.91 -12.76 -13.19
N GLY A 122 0.34 -13.94 -12.90
CA GLY A 122 0.58 -15.18 -13.65
C GLY A 122 0.14 -15.07 -15.09
N VAL A 123 -1.05 -14.51 -15.36
CA VAL A 123 -1.55 -14.25 -16.72
C VAL A 123 -0.62 -13.29 -17.45
N LEU A 124 -0.23 -12.17 -16.83
CA LEU A 124 0.69 -11.21 -17.43
C LEU A 124 2.04 -11.84 -17.79
N ILE A 125 2.59 -12.64 -16.89
CA ILE A 125 3.86 -13.37 -17.11
C ILE A 125 3.68 -14.44 -18.20
N GLY A 126 2.54 -15.14 -18.21
CA GLY A 126 2.23 -16.16 -19.22
C GLY A 126 2.11 -15.58 -20.63
N MET A 127 1.55 -14.38 -20.76
CA MET A 127 1.43 -13.64 -22.03
C MET A 127 2.74 -13.02 -22.51
N ALA A 128 3.76 -12.93 -21.64
CA ALA A 128 5.03 -12.32 -21.99
C ALA A 128 5.91 -13.27 -22.83
N ARG A 129 6.67 -12.70 -23.78
CA ARG A 129 7.67 -13.44 -24.57
C ARG A 129 8.81 -13.96 -23.69
N PRO A 130 9.52 -15.03 -24.08
CA PRO A 130 10.53 -15.69 -23.22
C PRO A 130 11.54 -14.77 -22.56
N PRO A 131 12.17 -13.76 -23.19
CA PRO A 131 13.13 -12.89 -22.51
C PRO A 131 12.46 -12.03 -21.43
N ALA A 132 11.30 -11.40 -21.73
CA ALA A 132 10.53 -10.59 -20.78
C ALA A 132 9.96 -11.45 -19.63
N ARG A 133 9.52 -12.66 -19.91
CA ARG A 133 8.96 -13.59 -18.92
C ARG A 133 9.92 -13.87 -17.77
N ARG A 134 11.19 -14.15 -18.06
CA ARG A 134 12.21 -14.41 -17.02
C ARG A 134 12.43 -13.19 -16.13
N GLU A 135 12.48 -12.01 -16.73
CA GLU A 135 12.67 -10.75 -15.99
C GLU A 135 11.44 -10.42 -15.12
N LEU A 136 10.23 -10.57 -15.66
CA LEU A 136 8.99 -10.36 -14.89
C LEU A 136 8.87 -11.34 -13.72
N LEU A 137 9.21 -12.63 -13.91
CA LEU A 137 9.27 -13.62 -12.84
C LEU A 137 10.26 -13.24 -11.74
N ARG A 138 11.45 -12.77 -12.13
CA ARG A 138 12.46 -12.31 -11.16
C ARG A 138 11.95 -11.13 -10.34
N ARG A 139 11.29 -10.17 -10.99
CA ARG A 139 10.73 -8.98 -10.34
C ARG A 139 9.52 -9.31 -9.47
N ALA A 140 8.70 -10.27 -9.87
CA ALA A 140 7.53 -10.70 -9.12
C ALA A 140 7.84 -11.34 -7.76
N ARG A 141 9.06 -11.88 -7.55
CA ARG A 141 9.47 -12.51 -6.28
C ARG A 141 9.28 -11.59 -5.07
N LYS A 142 9.60 -10.29 -5.20
CA LYS A 142 9.47 -9.32 -4.09
C LYS A 142 8.00 -9.02 -3.73
N PRO A 143 7.11 -8.69 -4.69
CA PRO A 143 5.68 -8.59 -4.45
C PRO A 143 5.08 -9.85 -3.83
N PHE A 144 5.39 -11.04 -4.36
CA PHE A 144 4.94 -12.31 -3.77
C PHE A 144 5.42 -12.46 -2.33
N GLY A 145 6.69 -12.16 -2.04
CA GLY A 145 7.22 -12.19 -0.68
C GLY A 145 6.50 -11.22 0.26
N SER A 146 6.09 -10.05 -0.21
CA SER A 146 5.33 -9.09 0.60
C SER A 146 3.92 -9.58 0.93
N ILE A 147 3.24 -10.22 -0.03
CA ILE A 147 1.92 -10.82 0.21
C ILE A 147 2.02 -11.99 1.20
N LEU A 148 2.98 -12.91 1.00
CA LEU A 148 3.20 -14.03 1.91
C LEU A 148 3.54 -13.55 3.34
N ALA A 149 4.33 -12.47 3.46
CA ALA A 149 4.64 -11.89 4.76
C ALA A 149 3.41 -11.26 5.43
N LEU A 150 2.52 -10.63 4.66
CA LEU A 150 1.27 -10.08 5.19
C LEU A 150 0.31 -11.20 5.61
N ILE A 151 0.07 -12.17 4.73
CA ILE A 151 -0.81 -13.32 5.02
C ILE A 151 -0.28 -14.09 6.23
N GLY A 152 1.04 -14.38 6.26
CA GLY A 152 1.68 -15.05 7.39
C GLY A 152 1.54 -14.25 8.70
N GLY A 153 1.73 -12.93 8.64
CA GLY A 153 1.55 -12.05 9.80
C GLY A 153 0.11 -12.07 10.33
N VAL A 154 -0.89 -12.01 9.43
CA VAL A 154 -2.30 -12.10 9.79
C VAL A 154 -2.65 -13.50 10.33
N ALA A 155 -2.18 -14.56 9.68
CA ALA A 155 -2.45 -15.95 10.07
C ALA A 155 -1.84 -16.34 11.43
N LEU A 156 -0.82 -15.62 11.90
CA LEU A 156 -0.24 -15.86 13.23
C LEU A 156 -1.25 -15.65 14.36
N PHE A 157 -2.22 -14.71 14.22
CA PHE A 157 -3.23 -14.46 15.24
C PHE A 157 -4.18 -15.65 15.43
N PRO A 158 -4.92 -16.12 14.41
CA PRO A 158 -5.77 -17.30 14.57
C PRO A 158 -4.95 -18.55 14.93
N ALA A 159 -3.74 -18.71 14.42
CA ALA A 159 -2.88 -19.83 14.78
C ALA A 159 -2.51 -19.81 16.28
N ALA A 160 -2.21 -18.64 16.83
CA ALA A 160 -1.90 -18.50 18.25
C ALA A 160 -3.12 -18.76 19.16
N VAL A 161 -4.34 -18.41 18.71
CA VAL A 161 -5.59 -18.73 19.41
C VAL A 161 -5.88 -20.24 19.31
N LEU A 162 -5.89 -20.78 18.09
CA LEU A 162 -6.19 -22.21 17.86
C LEU A 162 -5.20 -23.18 18.54
N SER A 163 -3.93 -22.76 18.67
CA SER A 163 -2.93 -23.52 19.42
C SER A 163 -3.10 -23.47 20.95
N GLY A 164 -4.02 -22.67 21.47
CA GLY A 164 -4.23 -22.47 22.91
C GLY A 164 -3.16 -21.59 23.58
N LEU A 165 -2.25 -21.01 22.80
CA LEU A 165 -1.19 -20.13 23.33
C LEU A 165 -1.74 -18.82 23.91
N LEU A 166 -2.80 -18.26 23.32
CA LEU A 166 -3.41 -17.01 23.79
C LEU A 166 -4.58 -17.25 24.73
N ASP A 167 -5.26 -18.40 24.65
CA ASP A 167 -6.40 -18.75 25.52
C ASP A 167 -5.98 -19.23 26.91
N GLY A 168 -4.70 -19.28 27.19
CA GLY A 168 -4.18 -19.76 28.47
C GLY A 168 -4.35 -21.27 28.70
N ARG A 169 -4.87 -22.03 27.73
CA ARG A 169 -5.06 -23.50 27.86
C ARG A 169 -3.76 -24.24 28.08
N LEU A 170 -2.66 -23.73 27.60
CA LEU A 170 -1.31 -24.27 27.80
C LEU A 170 -0.62 -23.70 29.05
N ALA A 171 -1.23 -22.71 29.73
CA ALA A 171 -0.66 -22.05 30.90
C ALA A 171 -0.87 -22.86 32.20
N THR A 172 -0.48 -24.13 32.18
CA THR A 172 -0.64 -25.06 33.31
C THR A 172 0.45 -24.92 34.40
N GLY A 173 1.46 -24.11 34.15
CA GLY A 173 2.58 -23.88 35.08
C GLY A 173 3.23 -22.52 34.89
N PRO A 174 4.14 -22.09 35.79
CA PRO A 174 4.76 -20.77 35.73
C PRO A 174 5.58 -20.53 34.47
N VAL A 175 6.24 -21.55 33.94
CA VAL A 175 7.03 -21.46 32.69
C VAL A 175 6.12 -21.28 31.47
N THR A 176 5.07 -22.08 31.37
CA THR A 176 4.11 -21.99 30.25
C THR A 176 3.33 -20.66 30.30
N MET A 177 2.98 -20.18 31.48
CA MET A 177 2.39 -18.85 31.65
C MET A 177 3.36 -17.75 31.18
N ALA A 178 4.63 -17.81 31.54
CA ALA A 178 5.63 -16.85 31.09
C ALA A 178 5.78 -16.87 29.55
N VAL A 179 5.79 -18.04 28.92
CA VAL A 179 5.82 -18.20 27.46
C VAL A 179 4.59 -17.59 26.83
N THR A 180 3.40 -17.84 27.35
CA THR A 180 2.13 -17.23 26.87
C THR A 180 2.20 -15.71 26.91
N VAL A 181 2.65 -15.13 28.01
CA VAL A 181 2.81 -13.67 28.15
C VAL A 181 3.82 -13.12 27.15
N VAL A 182 4.97 -13.76 26.98
CA VAL A 182 5.99 -13.33 26.02
C VAL A 182 5.46 -13.38 24.59
N VAL A 183 4.75 -14.45 24.21
CA VAL A 183 4.12 -14.58 22.89
C VAL A 183 3.05 -13.50 22.68
N ALA A 184 2.18 -13.27 23.66
CA ALA A 184 1.16 -12.23 23.58
C ALA A 184 1.77 -10.83 23.42
N LEU A 185 2.82 -10.51 24.18
CA LEU A 185 3.54 -9.26 24.05
C LEU A 185 4.24 -9.13 22.69
N PHE A 186 4.83 -10.21 22.18
CA PHE A 186 5.42 -10.22 20.85
C PHE A 186 4.37 -9.97 19.76
N MET A 187 3.22 -10.63 19.84
CA MET A 187 2.09 -10.40 18.93
C MET A 187 1.63 -8.94 18.95
N LEU A 188 1.44 -8.39 20.16
CA LEU A 188 0.95 -7.03 20.33
C LEU A 188 1.98 -5.96 19.89
N VAL A 189 3.25 -6.12 20.28
CA VAL A 189 4.28 -5.08 20.11
C VAL A 189 4.99 -5.18 18.77
N TRP A 190 5.09 -6.39 18.19
CA TRP A 190 5.83 -6.59 16.95
C TRP A 190 4.95 -6.99 15.77
N VAL A 191 4.11 -8.04 15.91
CA VAL A 191 3.32 -8.56 14.79
C VAL A 191 2.20 -7.59 14.40
N LEU A 192 1.45 -7.08 15.37
CA LEU A 192 0.34 -6.16 15.10
C LEU A 192 0.78 -4.87 14.39
N PRO A 193 1.82 -4.14 14.84
CA PRO A 193 2.32 -2.97 14.10
C PRO A 193 2.94 -3.32 12.74
N PHE A 194 3.55 -4.49 12.59
CA PHE A 194 4.06 -4.97 11.30
C PHE A 194 2.92 -5.19 10.30
N VAL A 195 1.85 -5.88 10.72
CA VAL A 195 0.66 -6.14 9.90
C VAL A 195 -0.06 -4.82 9.57
N ALA A 196 -0.31 -3.96 10.57
CA ALA A 196 -0.96 -2.67 10.36
C ALA A 196 -0.19 -1.80 9.36
N TYR A 197 1.15 -1.73 9.49
CA TYR A 197 2.01 -1.05 8.53
C TYR A 197 1.94 -1.71 7.15
N GLY A 198 1.95 -3.05 7.09
CA GLY A 198 1.83 -3.83 5.86
C GLY A 198 0.53 -3.56 5.13
N ILE A 199 -0.59 -3.54 5.83
CA ILE A 199 -1.92 -3.19 5.27
C ILE A 199 -1.89 -1.78 4.69
N GLY A 200 -1.46 -0.77 5.46
CA GLY A 200 -1.39 0.61 5.01
C GLY A 200 -0.50 0.80 3.76
N MET A 201 0.67 0.15 3.73
CA MET A 201 1.57 0.19 2.57
C MET A 201 1.01 -0.59 1.37
N SER A 202 0.28 -1.67 1.61
CA SER A 202 -0.36 -2.46 0.55
C SER A 202 -1.50 -1.69 -0.11
N LEU A 203 -2.29 -0.95 0.66
CA LEU A 203 -3.34 -0.08 0.14
C LEU A 203 -2.77 1.08 -0.70
N THR A 204 -1.61 1.62 -0.33
CA THR A 204 -0.99 2.74 -1.05
C THR A 204 -0.16 2.34 -2.27
N HIS A 205 0.46 1.15 -2.24
CA HIS A 205 1.40 0.70 -3.27
C HIS A 205 0.99 -0.60 -3.97
N VAL A 206 -0.22 -1.08 -3.72
CA VAL A 206 -0.78 -2.32 -4.29
C VAL A 206 0.27 -3.44 -4.29
N PHE A 207 0.77 -3.80 -3.08
CA PHE A 207 1.75 -4.87 -2.85
C PHE A 207 3.04 -4.76 -3.67
N ARG A 208 3.55 -3.54 -3.89
CA ARG A 208 4.77 -3.32 -4.68
C ARG A 208 4.67 -3.78 -6.12
N THR A 209 3.47 -3.92 -6.67
CA THR A 209 3.25 -4.38 -8.05
C THR A 209 3.93 -3.48 -9.10
N ALA A 210 4.15 -2.21 -8.76
CA ALA A 210 4.96 -1.30 -9.56
C ALA A 210 6.45 -1.76 -9.70
N ASP A 211 6.95 -2.63 -8.82
CA ASP A 211 8.28 -3.24 -8.95
C ASP A 211 8.32 -4.24 -10.13
N ILE A 212 7.18 -4.83 -10.51
CA ILE A 212 7.07 -5.70 -11.68
C ILE A 212 7.07 -4.85 -12.96
N HIS A 213 6.06 -3.99 -13.09
CA HIS A 213 5.90 -3.04 -14.17
C HIS A 213 4.90 -1.93 -13.76
N GLU A 214 5.08 -0.71 -14.27
CA GLU A 214 4.26 0.46 -13.91
C GLU A 214 2.78 0.31 -14.31
N THR A 215 2.47 -0.54 -15.28
CA THR A 215 1.07 -0.80 -15.71
C THR A 215 0.35 -1.84 -14.85
N VAL A 216 1.06 -2.58 -14.00
CA VAL A 216 0.45 -3.66 -13.18
C VAL A 216 -0.46 -3.11 -12.08
N PRO A 217 -0.08 -2.05 -11.31
CA PRO A 217 -0.95 -1.52 -10.28
C PRO A 217 -2.35 -1.11 -10.77
N PRO A 218 -2.51 -0.30 -11.84
CA PRO A 218 -3.84 0.07 -12.31
C PRO A 218 -4.64 -1.12 -12.86
N LEU A 219 -3.99 -2.09 -13.51
CA LEU A 219 -4.67 -3.30 -13.98
C LEU A 219 -5.17 -4.16 -12.82
N LEU A 220 -4.33 -4.36 -11.81
CA LEU A 220 -4.71 -5.12 -10.62
C LEU A 220 -5.83 -4.43 -9.83
N ALA A 221 -5.75 -3.12 -9.67
CA ALA A 221 -6.80 -2.34 -9.01
C ALA A 221 -8.15 -2.46 -9.73
N LEU A 222 -8.13 -2.47 -11.07
CA LEU A 222 -9.32 -2.66 -11.90
C LEU A 222 -9.95 -4.04 -11.67
N VAL A 223 -9.17 -5.11 -11.72
CA VAL A 223 -9.69 -6.47 -11.48
C VAL A 223 -10.25 -6.60 -10.07
N LEU A 224 -9.47 -6.21 -9.06
CA LEU A 224 -9.87 -6.30 -7.65
C LEU A 224 -11.18 -5.57 -7.34
N VAL A 225 -11.38 -4.37 -7.89
CA VAL A 225 -12.59 -3.61 -7.57
C VAL A 225 -13.85 -4.25 -8.17
N TRP A 226 -13.74 -4.89 -9.33
CA TRP A 226 -14.86 -5.62 -9.92
C TRP A 226 -15.15 -6.94 -9.20
N GLU A 227 -14.11 -7.65 -8.75
CA GLU A 227 -14.28 -8.83 -7.92
C GLU A 227 -14.93 -8.49 -6.57
N MET A 228 -14.49 -7.42 -5.91
CA MET A 228 -15.12 -6.97 -4.65
C MET A 228 -16.57 -6.56 -4.86
N ALA A 229 -16.90 -5.85 -5.95
CA ALA A 229 -18.28 -5.53 -6.26
C ALA A 229 -19.15 -6.78 -6.51
N LEU A 230 -18.57 -7.80 -7.14
CA LEU A 230 -19.25 -9.09 -7.29
C LEU A 230 -19.50 -9.77 -5.94
N VAL A 231 -18.52 -9.76 -5.05
CA VAL A 231 -18.68 -10.26 -3.68
C VAL A 231 -19.77 -9.48 -2.95
N ASP A 232 -19.78 -8.14 -3.02
CA ASP A 232 -20.79 -7.27 -2.39
C ASP A 232 -22.21 -7.60 -2.91
N VAL A 233 -22.34 -7.89 -4.19
CA VAL A 233 -23.64 -8.33 -4.77
C VAL A 233 -24.05 -9.71 -4.25
N LEU A 234 -23.12 -10.67 -4.21
CA LEU A 234 -23.40 -12.05 -3.80
C LEU A 234 -23.67 -12.18 -2.29
N THR A 235 -23.04 -11.35 -1.47
CA THR A 235 -23.22 -11.35 -0.01
C THR A 235 -24.38 -10.47 0.46
N GLY A 236 -25.07 -9.79 -0.45
CA GLY A 236 -26.17 -8.90 -0.09
C GLY A 236 -25.71 -7.62 0.62
N ALA A 237 -24.51 -7.11 0.32
CA ALA A 237 -24.01 -5.89 0.94
C ALA A 237 -24.99 -4.72 0.84
N TYR A 238 -25.05 -3.92 1.88
CA TYR A 238 -25.96 -2.77 2.02
C TYR A 238 -27.46 -3.14 2.03
N GLU A 239 -27.82 -4.31 2.57
CA GLU A 239 -29.23 -4.62 2.87
C GLU A 239 -29.81 -3.56 3.81
N GLY A 240 -31.05 -3.13 3.54
CA GLY A 240 -31.67 -2.00 4.26
C GLY A 240 -31.47 -0.61 3.64
N VAL A 241 -30.60 -0.47 2.64
CA VAL A 241 -30.44 0.78 1.88
C VAL A 241 -31.37 0.79 0.66
N PRO A 242 -32.02 1.94 0.31
CA PRO A 242 -32.88 2.04 -0.86
C PRO A 242 -32.17 1.58 -2.16
N GLY A 243 -32.88 0.80 -3.00
CA GLY A 243 -32.31 0.14 -4.18
C GLY A 243 -31.41 1.01 -5.06
N PRO A 244 -31.84 2.23 -5.50
CA PRO A 244 -30.99 3.09 -6.31
C PRO A 244 -29.68 3.49 -5.64
N LEU A 245 -29.70 3.74 -4.32
CA LEU A 245 -28.52 4.11 -3.56
C LEU A 245 -27.61 2.89 -3.34
N ARG A 246 -28.20 1.71 -3.11
CA ARG A 246 -27.45 0.44 -3.02
C ARG A 246 -26.68 0.18 -4.32
N VAL A 247 -27.32 0.33 -5.49
CA VAL A 247 -26.65 0.19 -6.78
C VAL A 247 -25.50 1.21 -6.93
N ALA A 248 -25.74 2.48 -6.55
CA ALA A 248 -24.72 3.52 -6.60
C ALA A 248 -23.52 3.20 -5.69
N LEU A 249 -23.75 2.63 -4.51
CA LEU A 249 -22.68 2.24 -3.58
C LEU A 249 -21.86 1.05 -4.12
N VAL A 250 -22.53 0.00 -4.58
CA VAL A 250 -21.87 -1.20 -5.11
C VAL A 250 -21.10 -0.89 -6.39
N LEU A 251 -21.68 -0.13 -7.32
CA LEU A 251 -21.05 0.15 -8.61
C LEU A 251 -20.19 1.42 -8.65
N GLY A 252 -20.36 2.33 -7.70
CA GLY A 252 -19.62 3.60 -7.66
C GLY A 252 -18.12 3.41 -7.52
N ALA A 253 -17.68 2.46 -6.68
CA ALA A 253 -16.27 2.11 -6.54
C ALA A 253 -15.70 1.50 -7.83
N PRO A 254 -16.29 0.45 -8.46
CA PRO A 254 -15.83 -0.09 -9.74
C PRO A 254 -15.70 0.95 -10.85
N PHE A 255 -16.70 1.78 -11.05
CA PHE A 255 -16.64 2.79 -12.11
C PHE A 255 -15.58 3.86 -11.84
N SER A 256 -15.49 4.35 -10.61
CA SER A 256 -14.50 5.38 -10.26
C SER A 256 -13.07 4.86 -10.36
N VAL A 257 -12.82 3.62 -9.90
CA VAL A 257 -11.48 2.99 -10.00
C VAL A 257 -11.14 2.72 -11.46
N THR A 258 -12.09 2.21 -12.24
CA THR A 258 -11.90 1.95 -13.68
C THR A 258 -11.52 3.24 -14.41
N ALA A 259 -12.25 4.34 -14.18
CA ALA A 259 -11.97 5.62 -14.80
C ALA A 259 -10.55 6.13 -14.45
N VAL A 260 -10.16 6.06 -13.18
CA VAL A 260 -8.83 6.48 -12.72
C VAL A 260 -7.74 5.55 -13.29
N ALA A 261 -7.94 4.24 -13.30
CA ALA A 261 -6.99 3.28 -13.83
C ALA A 261 -6.77 3.45 -15.35
N LEU A 262 -7.83 3.66 -16.13
CA LEU A 262 -7.72 3.93 -17.56
C LEU A 262 -7.03 5.26 -17.84
N TRP A 263 -7.33 6.31 -17.05
CA TRP A 263 -6.66 7.58 -17.15
C TRP A 263 -5.16 7.47 -16.82
N GLU A 264 -4.79 6.71 -15.78
CA GLU A 264 -3.41 6.42 -15.40
C GLU A 264 -2.68 5.67 -16.52
N LEU A 265 -3.28 4.60 -17.08
CA LEU A 265 -2.71 3.85 -18.20
C LEU A 265 -2.50 4.74 -19.43
N ARG A 266 -3.46 5.66 -19.72
CA ARG A 266 -3.31 6.65 -20.80
C ARG A 266 -2.13 7.59 -20.55
N ARG A 267 -1.98 8.09 -19.31
CA ARG A 267 -0.83 8.96 -18.95
C ARG A 267 0.50 8.24 -19.06
N LEU A 268 0.58 6.99 -18.59
CA LEU A 268 1.78 6.15 -18.73
C LEU A 268 2.15 5.96 -20.20
N ARG A 269 1.14 5.75 -21.06
CA ARG A 269 1.36 5.63 -22.51
C ARG A 269 1.82 6.95 -23.17
N VAL A 270 1.13 8.05 -22.91
CA VAL A 270 1.37 9.33 -23.58
C VAL A 270 2.61 10.04 -23.03
N GLY A 271 2.75 10.08 -21.69
CA GLY A 271 3.84 10.83 -21.04
C GLY A 271 5.15 10.06 -20.96
N TYR A 272 5.11 8.74 -20.88
CA TYR A 272 6.30 7.91 -20.62
C TYR A 272 6.53 6.80 -21.65
N GLY A 273 5.66 6.67 -22.66
CA GLY A 273 5.76 5.63 -23.68
C GLY A 273 5.58 4.20 -23.14
N LEU A 274 5.07 4.06 -21.90
CA LEU A 274 4.88 2.77 -21.23
C LEU A 274 3.53 2.17 -21.64
N THR A 275 3.56 0.99 -22.24
CA THR A 275 2.35 0.26 -22.65
C THR A 275 2.40 -1.18 -22.11
N VAL A 276 1.23 -1.77 -21.86
CA VAL A 276 1.13 -3.19 -21.49
C VAL A 276 1.77 -4.06 -22.56
N ARG A 277 1.50 -3.78 -23.85
CA ARG A 277 2.11 -4.51 -24.96
C ARG A 277 3.64 -4.39 -24.97
N GLY A 278 4.18 -3.19 -24.69
CA GLY A 278 5.63 -2.99 -24.57
C GLY A 278 6.27 -3.78 -23.42
N ALA A 279 5.54 -3.94 -22.30
CA ALA A 279 5.99 -4.76 -21.18
C ALA A 279 6.05 -6.26 -21.51
N LEU A 280 5.16 -6.75 -22.38
CA LEU A 280 5.05 -8.16 -22.74
C LEU A 280 5.99 -8.57 -23.88
N MET A 281 6.46 -7.60 -24.70
CA MET A 281 7.23 -7.87 -25.91
C MET A 281 8.74 -7.60 -25.76
N ARG A 282 9.17 -6.85 -24.74
CA ARG A 282 10.59 -6.63 -24.47
C ARG A 282 11.20 -7.80 -23.71
#